data_67dccc30a586e8bc2dd78cb844452d6a
#
_entry.id   67dccc30a586e8bc2dd78cb844452d6a
#
_cell.length_a   1.000
_cell.length_b   1.000
_cell.length_c   1.000
_cell.angle_alpha   90.00
_cell.angle_beta   90.00
_cell.angle_gamma   90.00
#
_symmetry.space_group_name_H-M   'P 1'
#
loop_
_entity.id
_entity.type
_entity.pdbx_description
1 polymer ?
#
loop_
_entity_poly.entity_id
_entity_poly.type
_entity_poly.pdbx_seq_one_letter_code
_entity_poly.pdbx_strand_id
1 'polypeptide(L)'
;MLSVIEKVNDVVNNFIWGVPAMICIIGVGLLLSFRTGFIQIRKFPYAMKVTLGRMLKKREASDGALTPFQAVCTALAATVGTGNVAGVAGAIAIGGPGAVFWMWISALLGMCTKFSEVTLAVHFHERNANGDLVGGPMYYIKNGLKKHWHWLAYLFSAFGVLTVFGTGNATQVNTITTAIDSALYNYDIISKESASTFNLIIGIVLAALIALILLGGIKRIGQVTEKLVPFMAVMYILLALGVVIVNFKAILGVFGTIIEGAFNPSAVTGGAVGSFFMSMKKGVSRGIFSNEAGLGTGSIAHACADTKKPVKQGFFGIFEVFVDTIVICTLTALVILCSGVSVGYGEAAGAELTISGFTSTYGGWVSIFTAVAMCCFAFSTIIGWGLYGTRCIEFLFGTKANKPFMVVYSLVAIVGATMNLGLMWSIAETFNGLMVIPNLIAVFLLSGVVVKLVKEYLAGEGAASTLKNSREETKRT
;
A
#
# COMPACT_ATOMS: atom_id res chain seq x y z
N MET A 1 -12.78 -28.09 14.62
CA MET A 1 -11.42 -27.66 14.25
C MET A 1 -11.45 -26.26 13.62
N LEU A 2 -12.22 -26.00 12.56
CA LEU A 2 -12.32 -24.68 11.92
C LEU A 2 -12.74 -23.58 12.92
N SER A 3 -13.73 -23.78 13.77
CA SER A 3 -14.17 -22.81 14.78
C SER A 3 -13.09 -22.46 15.83
N VAL A 4 -12.18 -23.38 16.10
CA VAL A 4 -11.05 -23.10 17.01
C VAL A 4 -10.01 -22.24 16.30
N ILE A 5 -9.72 -22.55 15.02
CA ILE A 5 -8.79 -21.76 14.19
C ILE A 5 -9.33 -20.33 14.06
N GLU A 6 -10.62 -20.16 13.79
CA GLU A 6 -11.29 -18.87 13.68
C GLU A 6 -11.17 -18.05 14.99
N LYS A 7 -11.51 -18.65 16.14
CA LYS A 7 -11.38 -17.99 17.44
C LYS A 7 -9.93 -17.58 17.76
N VAL A 8 -8.96 -18.45 17.50
CA VAL A 8 -7.54 -18.14 17.73
C VAL A 8 -7.10 -16.99 16.80
N ASN A 9 -7.49 -17.08 15.52
CA ASN A 9 -7.20 -16.04 14.55
C ASN A 9 -7.79 -14.68 14.97
N ASP A 10 -9.04 -14.64 15.42
CA ASP A 10 -9.71 -13.42 15.87
C ASP A 10 -9.01 -12.78 17.07
N VAL A 11 -8.57 -13.59 18.04
CA VAL A 11 -7.80 -13.09 19.18
C VAL A 11 -6.48 -12.46 18.72
N VAL A 12 -5.73 -13.16 17.86
CA VAL A 12 -4.44 -12.68 17.33
C VAL A 12 -4.64 -11.44 16.45
N ASN A 13 -5.62 -11.46 15.56
CA ASN A 13 -5.95 -10.33 14.67
C ASN A 13 -6.33 -9.08 15.46
N ASN A 14 -7.21 -9.23 16.47
CA ASN A 14 -7.62 -8.12 17.34
C ASN A 14 -6.47 -7.56 18.17
N PHE A 15 -5.50 -8.38 18.56
CA PHE A 15 -4.30 -7.92 19.26
C PHE A 15 -3.38 -7.13 18.32
N ILE A 16 -3.10 -7.68 17.11
CA ILE A 16 -2.16 -7.11 16.14
C ILE A 16 -2.68 -5.82 15.51
N TRP A 17 -3.97 -5.75 15.19
CA TRP A 17 -4.62 -4.54 14.71
C TRP A 17 -5.26 -3.73 15.86
N GLY A 18 -4.91 -4.09 17.10
CA GLY A 18 -5.35 -3.43 18.32
C GLY A 18 -4.46 -2.27 18.75
N VAL A 19 -4.81 -1.72 19.92
CA VAL A 19 -4.11 -0.58 20.52
C VAL A 19 -2.60 -0.80 20.69
N PRO A 20 -2.09 -1.99 21.13
CA PRO A 20 -0.66 -2.19 21.32
C PRO A 20 0.16 -2.01 20.04
N ALA A 21 -0.28 -2.59 18.94
CA ALA A 21 0.43 -2.46 17.66
C ALA A 21 0.37 -1.04 17.11
N MET A 22 -0.78 -0.37 17.24
CA MET A 22 -0.91 1.04 16.86
C MET A 22 0.06 1.93 17.63
N ILE A 23 0.20 1.72 18.94
CA ILE A 23 1.19 2.45 19.78
C ILE A 23 2.61 2.21 19.27
N CYS A 24 2.96 0.97 18.92
CA CYS A 24 4.28 0.66 18.38
C CYS A 24 4.51 1.35 17.03
N ILE A 25 3.55 1.28 16.11
CA ILE A 25 3.69 1.87 14.77
C ILE A 25 3.77 3.40 14.85
N ILE A 26 2.87 4.02 15.60
CA ILE A 26 2.86 5.47 15.81
C ILE A 26 4.12 5.89 16.59
N GLY A 27 4.49 5.15 17.62
CA GLY A 27 5.67 5.41 18.45
C GLY A 27 6.98 5.36 17.67
N VAL A 28 7.17 4.36 16.82
CA VAL A 28 8.34 4.26 15.93
C VAL A 28 8.31 5.37 14.89
N GLY A 29 7.15 5.68 14.29
CA GLY A 29 7.00 6.79 13.35
C GLY A 29 7.33 8.15 13.97
N LEU A 30 6.87 8.41 15.19
CA LEU A 30 7.22 9.60 15.98
C LEU A 30 8.72 9.66 16.29
N LEU A 31 9.29 8.57 16.82
CA LEU A 31 10.71 8.49 17.10
C LEU A 31 11.57 8.83 15.87
N LEU A 32 11.26 8.21 14.75
CA LEU A 32 11.97 8.45 13.48
C LEU A 32 11.79 9.90 13.03
N SER A 33 10.58 10.45 13.14
CA SER A 33 10.29 11.86 12.81
C SER A 33 11.13 12.81 13.65
N PHE A 34 11.19 12.62 14.95
CA PHE A 34 12.05 13.43 15.83
C PHE A 34 13.53 13.27 15.51
N ARG A 35 14.02 12.03 15.37
CA ARG A 35 15.43 11.75 15.11
C ARG A 35 15.93 12.24 13.76
N THR A 36 15.06 12.32 12.73
CA THR A 36 15.37 12.85 11.41
C THR A 36 15.04 14.32 11.25
N GLY A 37 14.52 14.98 12.31
CA GLY A 37 14.09 16.38 12.30
C GLY A 37 12.90 16.61 11.37
N PHE A 38 11.88 15.74 11.44
CA PHE A 38 10.66 15.81 10.63
C PHE A 38 10.95 15.91 9.13
N ILE A 39 11.82 15.05 8.62
CA ILE A 39 12.29 15.08 7.23
C ILE A 39 11.12 15.00 6.23
N GLN A 40 10.06 14.26 6.55
CA GLN A 40 8.86 14.11 5.73
C GLN A 40 8.10 15.44 5.54
N ILE A 41 8.21 16.37 6.48
CA ILE A 41 7.60 17.71 6.39
C ILE A 41 8.61 18.68 5.78
N ARG A 42 9.80 18.79 6.41
CA ARG A 42 10.83 19.78 6.05
C ARG A 42 11.36 19.60 4.63
N LYS A 43 11.45 18.39 4.14
CA LYS A 43 11.94 18.05 2.79
C LYS A 43 10.85 17.54 1.84
N PHE A 44 9.57 17.76 2.20
CA PHE A 44 8.44 17.34 1.37
C PHE A 44 8.49 17.91 -0.06
N PRO A 45 8.70 19.23 -0.28
CA PRO A 45 8.81 19.76 -1.63
C PRO A 45 9.96 19.14 -2.43
N TYR A 46 11.07 18.82 -1.75
CA TYR A 46 12.20 18.13 -2.36
C TYR A 46 11.84 16.69 -2.75
N ALA A 47 11.15 15.96 -1.87
CA ALA A 47 10.66 14.61 -2.16
C ALA A 47 9.77 14.59 -3.42
N MET A 48 8.81 15.51 -3.52
CA MET A 48 7.95 15.65 -4.70
C MET A 48 8.77 15.97 -5.96
N LYS A 49 9.67 16.94 -5.90
CA LYS A 49 10.53 17.32 -7.02
C LYS A 49 11.41 16.18 -7.51
N VAL A 50 12.01 15.42 -6.59
CA VAL A 50 12.90 14.29 -6.94
C VAL A 50 12.12 13.17 -7.58
N THR A 51 10.92 12.85 -7.08
CA THR A 51 10.09 11.77 -7.60
C THR A 51 9.49 12.14 -8.95
N LEU A 52 8.74 13.24 -9.01
CA LEU A 52 8.10 13.71 -10.25
C LEU A 52 9.12 14.04 -11.34
N GLY A 53 10.25 14.66 -10.98
CA GLY A 53 11.32 14.97 -11.94
C GLY A 53 12.01 13.75 -12.53
N ARG A 54 11.88 12.58 -11.92
CA ARG A 54 12.37 11.31 -12.47
C ARG A 54 11.37 10.58 -13.35
N MET A 55 10.07 10.80 -13.14
CA MET A 55 9.01 10.29 -14.01
C MET A 55 9.22 10.71 -15.47
N LEU A 56 9.77 11.90 -15.66
CA LEU A 56 9.98 12.52 -16.99
C LEU A 56 11.31 12.14 -17.64
N LYS A 57 12.22 11.43 -16.93
CA LYS A 57 13.54 11.07 -17.44
C LYS A 57 13.60 9.59 -17.79
N LYS A 58 13.67 9.27 -19.07
CA LYS A 58 13.99 7.91 -19.52
C LYS A 58 15.39 7.54 -19.02
N ARG A 59 15.49 6.43 -18.32
CA ARG A 59 16.75 5.82 -17.88
C ARG A 59 16.57 4.30 -17.97
N GLU A 60 17.61 3.63 -18.42
CA GLU A 60 17.67 2.18 -18.34
C GLU A 60 18.29 1.77 -17.00
N ALA A 61 17.78 0.70 -16.42
CA ALA A 61 18.37 0.07 -15.25
C ALA A 61 19.39 -0.98 -15.69
N SER A 62 20.36 -1.26 -14.82
CA SER A 62 21.27 -2.40 -15.01
C SER A 62 20.49 -3.72 -14.99
N ASP A 63 21.08 -4.78 -15.56
CA ASP A 63 20.45 -6.10 -15.56
C ASP A 63 20.16 -6.57 -14.13
N GLY A 64 19.01 -7.20 -13.93
CA GLY A 64 18.54 -7.64 -12.61
C GLY A 64 18.10 -6.52 -11.67
N ALA A 65 17.87 -5.29 -12.18
CA ALA A 65 17.45 -4.15 -11.39
C ALA A 65 16.25 -3.42 -12.01
N LEU A 66 15.61 -2.56 -11.21
CA LEU A 66 14.57 -1.63 -11.64
C LEU A 66 15.13 -0.21 -11.69
N THR A 67 14.60 0.64 -12.56
CA THR A 67 14.82 2.07 -12.39
C THR A 67 14.21 2.54 -11.09
N PRO A 68 14.68 3.64 -10.47
CA PRO A 68 14.05 4.19 -9.28
C PRO A 68 12.55 4.50 -9.45
N PHE A 69 12.11 4.84 -10.65
CA PHE A 69 10.71 5.08 -10.96
C PHE A 69 9.91 3.76 -11.09
N GLN A 70 10.46 2.74 -11.75
CA GLN A 70 9.85 1.41 -11.78
C GLN A 70 9.71 0.82 -10.38
N ALA A 71 10.69 1.02 -9.51
CA ALA A 71 10.65 0.55 -8.13
C ALA A 71 9.50 1.20 -7.33
N VAL A 72 9.32 2.53 -7.44
CA VAL A 72 8.18 3.19 -6.77
C VAL A 72 6.85 2.81 -7.41
N CYS A 73 6.76 2.64 -8.72
CA CYS A 73 5.53 2.15 -9.36
C CYS A 73 5.20 0.72 -8.91
N THR A 74 6.22 -0.13 -8.73
CA THR A 74 5.98 -1.49 -8.23
C THR A 74 5.53 -1.49 -6.76
N ALA A 75 6.08 -0.60 -5.92
CA ALA A 75 5.61 -0.41 -4.56
C ALA A 75 4.17 0.15 -4.54
N LEU A 76 3.89 1.20 -5.32
CA LEU A 76 2.54 1.75 -5.46
C LEU A 76 1.54 0.74 -6.07
N ALA A 77 1.99 -0.17 -6.92
CA ALA A 77 1.14 -1.25 -7.43
C ALA A 77 0.62 -2.15 -6.31
N ALA A 78 1.42 -2.40 -5.29
CA ALA A 78 1.03 -3.20 -4.14
C ALA A 78 0.17 -2.41 -3.14
N THR A 79 0.48 -1.13 -2.91
CA THR A 79 -0.18 -0.29 -1.90
C THR A 79 -1.48 0.34 -2.41
N VAL A 80 -1.48 0.91 -3.62
CA VAL A 80 -2.68 1.50 -4.24
C VAL A 80 -3.54 0.40 -4.83
N GLY A 81 -4.50 -0.05 -4.04
CA GLY A 81 -5.33 -1.21 -4.36
C GLY A 81 -6.77 -1.06 -3.86
N THR A 82 -7.40 -2.20 -3.63
CA THR A 82 -8.77 -2.25 -3.09
C THR A 82 -8.90 -1.61 -1.71
N GLY A 83 -7.79 -1.53 -0.94
CA GLY A 83 -7.73 -0.87 0.35
C GLY A 83 -8.08 0.62 0.31
N ASN A 84 -7.69 1.31 -0.76
CA ASN A 84 -7.98 2.74 -0.95
C ASN A 84 -9.47 3.02 -1.25
N VAL A 85 -10.20 2.03 -1.69
CA VAL A 85 -11.63 2.12 -2.05
C VAL A 85 -12.48 1.50 -0.95
N ALA A 86 -12.39 0.18 -0.77
CA ALA A 86 -13.17 -0.56 0.21
C ALA A 86 -12.71 -0.31 1.66
N GLY A 87 -11.39 -0.17 1.87
CA GLY A 87 -10.83 0.08 3.21
C GLY A 87 -11.24 1.45 3.78
N VAL A 88 -11.26 2.49 2.94
CA VAL A 88 -11.72 3.83 3.33
C VAL A 88 -13.23 3.81 3.63
N ALA A 89 -14.04 3.16 2.79
CA ALA A 89 -15.46 3.00 3.01
C ALA A 89 -15.73 2.30 4.35
N GLY A 90 -15.05 1.20 4.63
CA GLY A 90 -15.14 0.47 5.90
C GLY A 90 -14.65 1.28 7.11
N ALA A 91 -13.62 2.13 6.94
CA ALA A 91 -13.17 3.03 8.00
C ALA A 91 -14.24 4.07 8.36
N ILE A 92 -14.88 4.67 7.35
CA ILE A 92 -15.94 5.66 7.53
C ILE A 92 -17.19 5.00 8.15
N ALA A 93 -17.60 3.84 7.65
CA ALA A 93 -18.79 3.15 8.13
C ALA A 93 -18.68 2.75 9.61
N ILE A 94 -17.55 2.16 10.03
CA ILE A 94 -17.38 1.67 11.41
C ILE A 94 -16.77 2.73 12.34
N GLY A 95 -15.87 3.56 11.82
CA GLY A 95 -15.15 4.57 12.62
C GLY A 95 -15.74 5.98 12.54
N GLY A 96 -16.77 6.18 11.72
CA GLY A 96 -17.30 7.50 11.40
C GLY A 96 -16.39 8.31 10.46
N PRO A 97 -16.85 9.49 10.02
CA PRO A 97 -16.07 10.40 9.16
C PRO A 97 -14.72 10.78 9.76
N GLY A 98 -14.62 10.86 11.09
CA GLY A 98 -13.38 11.17 11.80
C GLY A 98 -12.26 10.16 11.61
N ALA A 99 -12.56 8.93 11.19
CA ALA A 99 -11.54 7.95 10.84
C ALA A 99 -10.59 8.46 9.74
N VAL A 100 -11.09 9.30 8.82
CA VAL A 100 -10.28 9.93 7.76
C VAL A 100 -9.19 10.84 8.34
N PHE A 101 -9.52 11.64 9.35
CA PHE A 101 -8.52 12.46 10.07
C PHE A 101 -7.39 11.60 10.65
N TRP A 102 -7.74 10.48 11.27
CA TRP A 102 -6.76 9.59 11.85
C TRP A 102 -5.94 8.82 10.80
N MET A 103 -6.49 8.59 9.61
CA MET A 103 -5.73 8.12 8.45
C MET A 103 -4.66 9.16 8.04
N TRP A 104 -4.98 10.45 8.03
CA TRP A 104 -4.01 11.51 7.72
C TRP A 104 -2.87 11.57 8.74
N ILE A 105 -3.20 11.48 10.05
CA ILE A 105 -2.19 11.45 11.11
C ILE A 105 -1.28 10.24 10.95
N SER A 106 -1.84 9.04 10.72
CA SER A 106 -1.05 7.83 10.51
C SER A 106 -0.16 7.93 9.27
N ALA A 107 -0.66 8.52 8.18
CA ALA A 107 0.11 8.72 6.95
C ALA A 107 1.26 9.71 7.15
N LEU A 108 1.03 10.82 7.88
CA LEU A 108 2.07 11.81 8.16
C LEU A 108 3.26 11.18 8.91
N LEU A 109 3.00 10.31 9.88
CA LEU A 109 4.03 9.57 10.60
C LEU A 109 4.57 8.42 9.75
N GLY A 110 3.69 7.73 9.02
CA GLY A 110 4.00 6.66 8.09
C GLY A 110 4.97 7.07 6.99
N MET A 111 4.90 8.33 6.50
CA MET A 111 5.87 8.85 5.54
C MET A 111 7.31 8.75 6.05
N CYS A 112 7.55 9.03 7.33
CA CYS A 112 8.90 8.92 7.91
C CYS A 112 9.31 7.46 8.12
N THR A 113 8.36 6.62 8.52
CA THR A 113 8.60 5.19 8.67
C THR A 113 8.95 4.55 7.31
N LYS A 114 8.14 4.78 6.29
CA LYS A 114 8.38 4.31 4.93
C LYS A 114 9.69 4.84 4.35
N PHE A 115 10.00 6.14 4.56
CA PHE A 115 11.28 6.72 4.20
C PHE A 115 12.46 5.94 4.82
N SER A 116 12.34 5.60 6.09
CA SER A 116 13.39 4.87 6.82
C SER A 116 13.53 3.44 6.33
N GLU A 117 12.41 2.72 6.13
CA GLU A 117 12.36 1.38 5.55
C GLU A 117 13.03 1.32 4.18
N VAL A 118 12.66 2.23 3.29
CA VAL A 118 13.21 2.32 1.94
C VAL A 118 14.71 2.66 1.98
N THR A 119 15.10 3.60 2.84
CA THR A 119 16.52 3.97 3.00
C THR A 119 17.35 2.78 3.48
N LEU A 120 16.87 2.04 4.48
CA LEU A 120 17.54 0.83 4.98
C LEU A 120 17.58 -0.27 3.92
N ALA A 121 16.47 -0.50 3.22
CA ALA A 121 16.38 -1.56 2.21
C ALA A 121 17.34 -1.35 1.05
N VAL A 122 17.54 -0.10 0.59
CA VAL A 122 18.52 0.24 -0.45
C VAL A 122 19.94 0.27 0.10
N HIS A 123 20.13 0.62 1.38
CA HIS A 123 21.47 0.61 1.98
C HIS A 123 22.02 -0.81 2.17
N PHE A 124 21.15 -1.75 2.54
CA PHE A 124 21.53 -3.14 2.83
C PHE A 124 21.15 -4.13 1.73
N HIS A 125 20.76 -3.66 0.53
CA HIS A 125 20.47 -4.55 -0.58
C HIS A 125 21.73 -5.30 -1.06
N GLU A 126 21.51 -6.46 -1.64
CA GLU A 126 22.58 -7.29 -2.22
C GLU A 126 22.15 -7.84 -3.58
N ARG A 127 23.05 -8.52 -4.29
CA ARG A 127 22.71 -9.26 -5.50
C ARG A 127 22.57 -10.74 -5.18
N ASN A 128 21.50 -11.34 -5.68
CA ASN A 128 21.25 -12.76 -5.53
C ASN A 128 22.11 -13.59 -6.52
N ALA A 129 21.97 -14.92 -6.46
CA ALA A 129 22.70 -15.85 -7.35
C ALA A 129 22.38 -15.65 -8.85
N ASN A 130 21.25 -15.03 -9.19
CA ASN A 130 20.85 -14.72 -10.56
C ASN A 130 21.31 -13.32 -11.01
N GLY A 131 21.99 -12.56 -10.14
CA GLY A 131 22.41 -11.19 -10.40
C GLY A 131 21.36 -10.12 -10.13
N ASP A 132 20.14 -10.49 -9.69
CA ASP A 132 19.09 -9.52 -9.36
C ASP A 132 19.41 -8.77 -8.07
N LEU A 133 19.05 -7.47 -8.01
CA LEU A 133 19.03 -6.72 -6.77
C LEU A 133 17.90 -7.21 -5.88
N VAL A 134 18.23 -7.51 -4.62
CA VAL A 134 17.33 -8.01 -3.60
C VAL A 134 17.54 -7.27 -2.30
N GLY A 135 16.47 -7.03 -1.55
CA GLY A 135 16.53 -6.33 -0.28
C GLY A 135 15.15 -6.33 0.40
N GLY A 136 15.00 -5.47 1.39
CA GLY A 136 13.80 -5.40 2.23
C GLY A 136 14.10 -5.78 3.67
N PRO A 137 13.06 -5.97 4.52
CA PRO A 137 13.24 -6.24 5.95
C PRO A 137 14.16 -7.40 6.26
N MET A 138 14.02 -8.53 5.56
CA MET A 138 14.85 -9.70 5.77
C MET A 138 16.34 -9.42 5.53
N TYR A 139 16.67 -8.54 4.57
CA TYR A 139 18.05 -8.21 4.24
C TYR A 139 18.65 -7.16 5.18
N TYR A 140 17.91 -6.10 5.55
CA TYR A 140 18.47 -5.16 6.51
C TYR A 140 18.51 -5.71 7.95
N ILE A 141 17.69 -6.72 8.30
CA ILE A 141 17.83 -7.48 9.52
C ILE A 141 19.11 -8.33 9.45
N LYS A 142 19.29 -9.10 8.37
CA LYS A 142 20.45 -9.98 8.17
C LYS A 142 21.76 -9.18 8.15
N ASN A 143 21.81 -8.07 7.41
CA ASN A 143 23.03 -7.34 7.12
C ASN A 143 23.29 -6.18 8.10
N GLY A 144 22.27 -5.68 8.78
CA GLY A 144 22.35 -4.52 9.68
C GLY A 144 22.36 -4.86 11.16
N LEU A 145 21.81 -6.00 11.54
CA LEU A 145 21.71 -6.39 12.95
C LEU A 145 22.68 -7.53 13.32
N LYS A 146 22.92 -7.68 14.62
CA LYS A 146 23.75 -8.78 15.15
C LYS A 146 23.07 -10.14 14.92
N LYS A 147 23.86 -11.22 14.83
CA LYS A 147 23.38 -12.58 14.52
C LYS A 147 22.20 -13.08 15.35
N HIS A 148 22.14 -12.71 16.62
CA HIS A 148 21.03 -13.12 17.51
C HIS A 148 19.65 -12.52 17.13
N TRP A 149 19.61 -11.50 16.26
CA TRP A 149 18.38 -10.94 15.71
C TRP A 149 17.96 -11.52 14.36
N HIS A 150 18.80 -12.35 13.73
CA HIS A 150 18.52 -12.85 12.37
C HIS A 150 17.25 -13.70 12.25
N TRP A 151 16.79 -14.30 13.36
CA TRP A 151 15.53 -15.02 13.39
C TRP A 151 14.33 -14.16 12.98
N LEU A 152 14.37 -12.83 13.22
CA LEU A 152 13.35 -11.90 12.76
C LEU A 152 13.24 -11.85 11.24
N ALA A 153 14.35 -12.01 10.50
CA ALA A 153 14.35 -12.03 9.04
C ALA A 153 13.60 -13.26 8.48
N TYR A 154 13.82 -14.43 9.12
CA TYR A 154 13.11 -15.65 8.76
C TYR A 154 11.64 -15.56 9.11
N LEU A 155 11.31 -14.99 10.27
CA LEU A 155 9.93 -14.78 10.72
C LEU A 155 9.18 -13.84 9.77
N PHE A 156 9.79 -12.70 9.41
CA PHE A 156 9.24 -11.76 8.44
C PHE A 156 8.95 -12.45 7.09
N SER A 157 9.93 -13.20 6.58
CA SER A 157 9.79 -13.87 5.30
C SER A 157 8.74 -14.98 5.32
N ALA A 158 8.62 -15.73 6.42
CA ALA A 158 7.59 -16.76 6.59
C ALA A 158 6.18 -16.14 6.60
N PHE A 159 5.97 -15.07 7.38
CA PHE A 159 4.71 -14.36 7.37
C PHE A 159 4.41 -13.75 6.01
N GLY A 160 5.42 -13.20 5.31
CA GLY A 160 5.29 -12.67 3.97
C GLY A 160 4.78 -13.71 2.97
N VAL A 161 5.38 -14.91 2.97
CA VAL A 161 4.93 -16.02 2.08
C VAL A 161 3.49 -16.43 2.36
N LEU A 162 3.04 -16.43 3.61
CA LEU A 162 1.66 -16.79 3.96
C LEU A 162 0.67 -15.67 3.57
N THR A 163 1.06 -14.42 3.80
CA THR A 163 0.22 -13.24 3.51
C THR A 163 -0.08 -13.08 2.03
N VAL A 164 0.92 -13.30 1.16
CA VAL A 164 0.77 -12.99 -0.27
C VAL A 164 -0.28 -13.84 -0.98
N PHE A 165 -0.53 -15.05 -0.54
CA PHE A 165 -1.57 -15.92 -1.12
C PHE A 165 -2.98 -15.41 -0.82
N GLY A 166 -3.22 -14.86 0.36
CA GLY A 166 -4.50 -14.28 0.74
C GLY A 166 -4.61 -12.82 0.33
N THR A 167 -4.04 -11.90 1.13
CA THR A 167 -4.16 -10.45 0.94
C THR A 167 -3.63 -9.97 -0.42
N GLY A 168 -2.52 -10.55 -0.87
CA GLY A 168 -1.85 -10.16 -2.11
C GLY A 168 -2.46 -10.77 -3.39
N ASN A 169 -3.25 -11.85 -3.29
CA ASN A 169 -3.75 -12.56 -4.47
C ASN A 169 -5.25 -12.87 -4.37
N ALA A 170 -5.63 -13.92 -3.62
CA ALA A 170 -6.99 -14.47 -3.66
C ALA A 170 -8.08 -13.41 -3.38
N THR A 171 -7.85 -12.53 -2.39
CA THR A 171 -8.78 -11.45 -2.07
C THR A 171 -8.88 -10.40 -3.18
N GLN A 172 -7.78 -10.12 -3.87
CA GLN A 172 -7.74 -9.19 -4.98
C GLN A 172 -8.49 -9.75 -6.19
N VAL A 173 -8.27 -11.04 -6.50
CA VAL A 173 -9.00 -11.72 -7.57
C VAL A 173 -10.50 -11.79 -7.27
N ASN A 174 -10.88 -12.09 -6.02
CA ASN A 174 -12.28 -12.05 -5.61
C ASN A 174 -12.90 -10.66 -5.79
N THR A 175 -12.14 -9.60 -5.51
CA THR A 175 -12.60 -8.23 -5.76
C THR A 175 -12.79 -7.96 -7.27
N ILE A 176 -11.90 -8.46 -8.12
CA ILE A 176 -12.04 -8.35 -9.59
C ILE A 176 -13.32 -9.04 -10.04
N THR A 177 -13.55 -10.29 -9.64
CA THR A 177 -14.75 -11.03 -10.04
C THR A 177 -16.00 -10.36 -9.55
N THR A 178 -16.05 -9.92 -8.28
CA THR A 178 -17.20 -9.21 -7.72
C THR A 178 -17.48 -7.89 -8.46
N ALA A 179 -16.45 -7.14 -8.82
CA ALA A 179 -16.63 -5.89 -9.57
C ALA A 179 -17.16 -6.12 -10.99
N ILE A 180 -16.65 -7.15 -11.67
CA ILE A 180 -17.12 -7.54 -12.99
C ILE A 180 -18.55 -8.07 -12.92
N ASP A 181 -18.85 -8.98 -11.98
CA ASP A 181 -20.19 -9.51 -11.76
C ASP A 181 -21.21 -8.40 -11.53
N SER A 182 -20.90 -7.46 -10.64
CA SER A 182 -21.76 -6.31 -10.36
C SER A 182 -22.04 -5.47 -11.59
N ALA A 183 -21.03 -5.22 -12.42
CA ALA A 183 -21.21 -4.49 -13.67
C ALA A 183 -22.08 -5.27 -14.66
N LEU A 184 -21.88 -6.58 -14.80
CA LEU A 184 -22.64 -7.42 -15.74
C LEU A 184 -24.08 -7.63 -15.30
N TYR A 185 -24.34 -7.72 -13.99
CA TYR A 185 -25.70 -7.77 -13.44
C TYR A 185 -26.48 -6.47 -13.68
N ASN A 186 -25.83 -5.32 -13.57
CA ASN A 186 -26.47 -4.03 -13.82
C ASN A 186 -26.94 -3.84 -15.26
N TYR A 187 -26.40 -4.65 -16.21
CA TYR A 187 -26.77 -4.64 -17.61
C TYR A 187 -27.50 -5.92 -18.06
N ASP A 188 -27.95 -6.77 -17.14
CA ASP A 188 -28.65 -8.03 -17.39
C ASP A 188 -27.93 -8.99 -18.36
N ILE A 189 -26.56 -8.94 -18.38
CA ILE A 189 -25.74 -9.74 -19.30
C ILE A 189 -25.57 -11.17 -18.78
N ILE A 190 -25.46 -11.35 -17.46
CA ILE A 190 -25.33 -12.66 -16.83
C ILE A 190 -26.35 -12.82 -15.70
N SER A 191 -26.76 -14.08 -15.47
CA SER A 191 -27.56 -14.45 -14.30
C SER A 191 -26.68 -14.86 -13.12
N LYS A 192 -27.21 -14.84 -11.89
CA LYS A 192 -26.49 -15.32 -10.70
C LYS A 192 -26.07 -16.78 -10.80
N GLU A 193 -26.80 -17.60 -11.58
CA GLU A 193 -26.51 -19.01 -11.79
C GLU A 193 -25.30 -19.24 -12.70
N SER A 194 -25.12 -18.37 -13.71
CA SER A 194 -23.98 -18.44 -14.65
C SER A 194 -22.70 -17.80 -14.12
N ALA A 195 -22.78 -16.98 -13.06
CA ALA A 195 -21.65 -16.24 -12.50
C ALA A 195 -20.49 -17.17 -12.07
N SER A 196 -20.78 -18.34 -11.49
CA SER A 196 -19.74 -19.27 -11.04
C SER A 196 -18.85 -19.77 -12.19
N THR A 197 -19.46 -20.11 -13.34
CA THR A 197 -18.71 -20.54 -14.52
C THR A 197 -17.92 -19.38 -15.13
N PHE A 198 -18.51 -18.19 -15.17
CA PHE A 198 -17.85 -17.01 -15.67
C PHE A 198 -16.64 -16.61 -14.81
N ASN A 199 -16.80 -16.67 -13.48
CA ASN A 199 -15.73 -16.38 -12.54
C ASN A 199 -14.57 -17.39 -12.65
N LEU A 200 -14.85 -18.67 -12.93
CA LEU A 200 -13.80 -19.65 -13.22
C LEU A 200 -12.99 -19.25 -14.47
N ILE A 201 -13.65 -18.81 -15.53
CA ILE A 201 -12.96 -18.35 -16.75
C ILE A 201 -12.10 -17.13 -16.45
N ILE A 202 -12.63 -16.13 -15.70
CA ILE A 202 -11.86 -14.97 -15.27
C ILE A 202 -10.64 -15.41 -14.45
N GLY A 203 -10.81 -16.33 -13.51
CA GLY A 203 -9.73 -16.86 -12.68
C GLY A 203 -8.61 -17.51 -13.50
N ILE A 204 -8.96 -18.30 -14.52
CA ILE A 204 -7.99 -18.92 -15.43
C ILE A 204 -7.24 -17.87 -16.25
N VAL A 205 -7.95 -16.88 -16.80
CA VAL A 205 -7.34 -15.78 -17.57
C VAL A 205 -6.38 -14.98 -16.68
N LEU A 206 -6.81 -14.63 -15.47
CA LEU A 206 -5.96 -13.92 -14.52
C LEU A 206 -4.74 -14.75 -14.13
N ALA A 207 -4.90 -16.05 -13.84
CA ALA A 207 -3.78 -16.93 -13.54
C ALA A 207 -2.75 -16.95 -14.67
N ALA A 208 -3.19 -17.03 -15.93
CA ALA A 208 -2.32 -16.98 -17.10
C ALA A 208 -1.59 -15.63 -17.21
N LEU A 209 -2.29 -14.51 -17.02
CA LEU A 209 -1.70 -13.17 -17.08
C LEU A 209 -0.67 -12.94 -15.95
N ILE A 210 -1.00 -13.35 -14.72
CA ILE A 210 -0.11 -13.28 -13.57
C ILE A 210 1.17 -14.11 -13.83
N ALA A 211 1.01 -15.36 -14.28
CA ALA A 211 2.14 -16.22 -14.61
C ALA A 211 3.01 -15.60 -15.71
N LEU A 212 2.41 -15.07 -16.76
CA LEU A 212 3.12 -14.42 -17.86
C LEU A 212 4.00 -13.25 -17.37
N ILE A 213 3.49 -12.43 -16.43
CA ILE A 213 4.21 -11.27 -15.91
C ILE A 213 5.29 -11.71 -14.93
N LEU A 214 4.95 -12.53 -13.93
CA LEU A 214 5.88 -12.91 -12.87
C LEU A 214 7.03 -13.77 -13.38
N LEU A 215 6.74 -14.76 -14.24
CA LEU A 215 7.79 -15.61 -14.84
C LEU A 215 8.73 -14.82 -15.78
N GLY A 216 8.29 -13.66 -16.25
CA GLY A 216 9.14 -12.71 -16.99
C GLY A 216 10.14 -11.96 -16.13
N GLY A 217 10.13 -12.20 -14.81
CA GLY A 217 11.08 -11.65 -13.85
C GLY A 217 10.88 -10.17 -13.55
N ILE A 218 11.82 -9.63 -12.76
CA ILE A 218 11.72 -8.28 -12.20
C ILE A 218 11.59 -7.18 -13.27
N LYS A 219 12.25 -7.34 -14.40
CA LYS A 219 12.23 -6.36 -15.50
C LYS A 219 10.83 -6.23 -16.09
N ARG A 220 10.13 -7.36 -16.30
CA ARG A 220 8.75 -7.36 -16.82
C ARG A 220 7.77 -6.79 -15.80
N ILE A 221 7.92 -7.14 -14.52
CA ILE A 221 7.12 -6.56 -13.43
C ILE A 221 7.25 -5.03 -13.47
N GLY A 222 8.46 -4.50 -13.49
CA GLY A 222 8.70 -3.06 -13.55
C GLY A 222 8.10 -2.38 -14.79
N GLN A 223 8.20 -3.01 -15.97
CA GLN A 223 7.63 -2.48 -17.22
C GLN A 223 6.09 -2.44 -17.22
N VAL A 224 5.45 -3.40 -16.56
CA VAL A 224 3.98 -3.41 -16.42
C VAL A 224 3.55 -2.36 -15.40
N THR A 225 4.17 -2.33 -14.23
CA THR A 225 3.76 -1.43 -13.14
C THR A 225 4.01 0.04 -13.47
N GLU A 226 5.09 0.38 -14.18
CA GLU A 226 5.37 1.77 -14.58
C GLU A 226 4.35 2.38 -15.54
N LYS A 227 3.58 1.53 -16.24
CA LYS A 227 2.49 1.97 -17.13
C LYS A 227 1.14 1.89 -16.45
N LEU A 228 0.87 0.78 -15.76
CA LEU A 228 -0.42 0.50 -15.14
C LEU A 228 -0.70 1.47 -13.98
N VAL A 229 0.29 1.70 -13.10
CA VAL A 229 0.07 2.50 -11.89
C VAL A 229 -0.24 3.97 -12.18
N PRO A 230 0.53 4.70 -13.01
CA PRO A 230 0.15 6.07 -13.35
C PRO A 230 -1.21 6.15 -14.06
N PHE A 231 -1.52 5.21 -14.96
CA PHE A 231 -2.81 5.15 -15.65
C PHE A 231 -3.97 5.00 -14.67
N MET A 232 -3.92 3.99 -13.79
CA MET A 232 -5.01 3.73 -12.84
C MET A 232 -5.16 4.87 -11.83
N ALA A 233 -4.05 5.44 -11.34
CA ALA A 233 -4.07 6.54 -10.39
C ALA A 233 -4.68 7.81 -11.01
N VAL A 234 -4.25 8.19 -12.20
CA VAL A 234 -4.78 9.37 -12.90
C VAL A 234 -6.27 9.18 -13.22
N MET A 235 -6.65 8.01 -13.75
CA MET A 235 -8.05 7.69 -14.03
C MET A 235 -8.93 7.83 -12.79
N TYR A 236 -8.51 7.25 -11.66
CA TYR A 236 -9.26 7.31 -10.41
C TYR A 236 -9.32 8.74 -9.84
N ILE A 237 -8.19 9.46 -9.84
CA ILE A 237 -8.12 10.83 -9.34
C ILE A 237 -9.05 11.75 -10.16
N LEU A 238 -9.05 11.64 -11.49
CA LEU A 238 -9.93 12.45 -12.34
C LEU A 238 -11.41 12.16 -12.08
N LEU A 239 -11.76 10.88 -11.94
CA LEU A 239 -13.13 10.47 -11.62
C LEU A 239 -13.58 11.00 -10.26
N ALA A 240 -12.75 10.85 -9.24
CA ALA A 240 -13.04 11.33 -7.88
C ALA A 240 -13.11 12.86 -7.81
N LEU A 241 -12.19 13.56 -8.47
CA LEU A 241 -12.23 15.03 -8.55
C LEU A 241 -13.51 15.54 -9.21
N GLY A 242 -14.03 14.84 -10.22
CA GLY A 242 -15.30 15.21 -10.84
C GLY A 242 -16.47 15.16 -9.83
N VAL A 243 -16.55 14.13 -8.98
CA VAL A 243 -17.56 14.08 -7.89
C VAL A 243 -17.39 15.25 -6.94
N VAL A 244 -16.14 15.54 -6.54
CA VAL A 244 -15.84 16.66 -5.62
C VAL A 244 -16.20 17.99 -6.22
N ILE A 245 -15.91 18.22 -7.52
CA ILE A 245 -16.23 19.48 -8.23
C ILE A 245 -17.73 19.66 -8.35
N VAL A 246 -18.47 18.61 -8.73
CA VAL A 246 -19.94 18.69 -8.83
C VAL A 246 -20.57 19.02 -7.47
N ASN A 247 -20.02 18.46 -6.39
CA ASN A 247 -20.51 18.64 -5.02
C ASN A 247 -19.69 19.67 -4.22
N PHE A 248 -19.05 20.66 -4.86
CA PHE A 248 -18.09 21.55 -4.22
C PHE A 248 -18.65 22.31 -3.00
N LYS A 249 -19.95 22.57 -2.97
CA LYS A 249 -20.63 23.26 -1.83
C LYS A 249 -20.59 22.42 -0.54
N ALA A 250 -20.49 21.10 -0.64
CA ALA A 250 -20.42 20.19 0.51
C ALA A 250 -19.03 20.11 1.14
N ILE A 251 -17.97 20.51 0.41
CA ILE A 251 -16.56 20.26 0.80
C ILE A 251 -16.26 20.85 2.19
N LEU A 252 -16.57 22.11 2.44
CA LEU A 252 -16.27 22.75 3.73
C LEU A 252 -17.01 22.07 4.89
N GLY A 253 -18.28 21.72 4.68
CA GLY A 253 -19.08 20.98 5.67
C GLY A 253 -18.49 19.59 5.93
N VAL A 254 -18.09 18.87 4.90
CA VAL A 254 -17.47 17.55 5.02
C VAL A 254 -16.15 17.61 5.78
N PHE A 255 -15.27 18.57 5.51
CA PHE A 255 -14.05 18.74 6.31
C PHE A 255 -14.38 19.05 7.78
N GLY A 256 -15.39 19.90 8.04
CA GLY A 256 -15.89 20.12 9.40
C GLY A 256 -16.34 18.84 10.08
N THR A 257 -17.14 18.02 9.40
CA THR A 257 -17.63 16.73 9.89
C THR A 257 -16.47 15.72 10.14
N ILE A 258 -15.45 15.72 9.30
CA ILE A 258 -14.25 14.89 9.49
C ILE A 258 -13.50 15.30 10.77
N ILE A 259 -13.28 16.60 10.97
CA ILE A 259 -12.55 17.10 12.15
C ILE A 259 -13.37 16.90 13.42
N GLU A 260 -14.64 17.26 13.41
CA GLU A 260 -15.54 17.05 14.56
C GLU A 260 -15.67 15.56 14.89
N GLY A 261 -15.89 14.72 13.87
CA GLY A 261 -16.00 13.26 14.04
C GLY A 261 -14.73 12.59 14.53
N ALA A 262 -13.56 13.21 14.33
CA ALA A 262 -12.30 12.68 14.85
C ALA A 262 -12.23 12.69 16.37
N PHE A 263 -12.86 13.67 17.01
CA PHE A 263 -12.82 13.87 18.47
C PHE A 263 -14.15 13.59 19.14
N ASN A 264 -15.26 13.78 18.43
CA ASN A 264 -16.62 13.52 18.90
C ASN A 264 -17.44 12.74 17.86
N PRO A 265 -17.08 11.47 17.57
CA PRO A 265 -17.75 10.70 16.52
C PRO A 265 -19.25 10.46 16.78
N SER A 266 -19.67 10.36 18.04
CA SER A 266 -21.09 10.18 18.39
C SER A 266 -21.97 11.34 17.94
N ALA A 267 -21.47 12.56 17.97
CA ALA A 267 -22.19 13.76 17.53
C ALA A 267 -22.51 13.74 16.03
N VAL A 268 -21.58 13.24 15.21
CA VAL A 268 -21.73 13.23 13.74
C VAL A 268 -22.32 11.95 13.18
N THR A 269 -22.41 10.88 13.99
CA THR A 269 -22.94 9.57 13.58
C THR A 269 -24.25 9.19 14.25
N GLY A 270 -24.88 10.15 14.97
CA GLY A 270 -26.10 9.88 15.72
C GLY A 270 -25.94 8.83 16.83
N GLY A 271 -24.73 8.71 17.40
CA GLY A 271 -24.42 7.76 18.46
C GLY A 271 -23.97 6.37 17.96
N ALA A 272 -24.04 6.08 16.67
CA ALA A 272 -23.65 4.77 16.13
C ALA A 272 -22.15 4.46 16.36
N VAL A 273 -21.30 5.48 16.31
CA VAL A 273 -19.87 5.38 16.68
C VAL A 273 -19.68 6.01 18.05
N GLY A 274 -19.73 5.20 19.08
CA GLY A 274 -19.81 5.66 20.47
C GLY A 274 -18.49 6.15 21.10
N SER A 275 -17.34 6.01 20.40
CA SER A 275 -16.04 6.25 21.03
C SER A 275 -15.03 6.88 20.09
N PHE A 276 -14.35 7.93 20.57
CA PHE A 276 -13.14 8.50 19.97
C PHE A 276 -12.10 7.43 19.62
N PHE A 277 -11.88 6.46 20.52
CA PHE A 277 -10.91 5.38 20.28
C PHE A 277 -11.33 4.48 19.10
N MET A 278 -12.64 4.31 18.84
CA MET A 278 -13.09 3.54 17.68
C MET A 278 -12.73 4.24 16.39
N SER A 279 -13.00 5.55 16.29
CA SER A 279 -12.65 6.37 15.13
C SER A 279 -11.13 6.35 14.90
N MET A 280 -10.33 6.58 15.94
CA MET A 280 -8.88 6.55 15.88
C MET A 280 -8.36 5.17 15.47
N LYS A 281 -8.83 4.09 16.12
CA LYS A 281 -8.41 2.71 15.81
C LYS A 281 -8.68 2.36 14.35
N LYS A 282 -9.89 2.65 13.86
CA LYS A 282 -10.26 2.33 12.48
C LYS A 282 -9.50 3.18 11.47
N GLY A 283 -9.34 4.47 11.73
CA GLY A 283 -8.56 5.36 10.85
C GLY A 283 -7.09 4.97 10.76
N VAL A 284 -6.42 4.80 11.89
CA VAL A 284 -4.99 4.41 11.91
C VAL A 284 -4.78 3.04 11.27
N SER A 285 -5.58 2.03 11.66
CA SER A 285 -5.44 0.68 11.13
C SER A 285 -5.63 0.65 9.60
N ARG A 286 -6.68 1.31 9.08
CA ARG A 286 -6.94 1.33 7.64
C ARG A 286 -5.95 2.20 6.86
N GLY A 287 -5.43 3.28 7.47
CA GLY A 287 -4.34 4.06 6.90
C GLY A 287 -3.07 3.23 6.71
N ILE A 288 -2.65 2.51 7.74
CA ILE A 288 -1.46 1.62 7.70
C ILE A 288 -1.68 0.47 6.73
N PHE A 289 -2.85 -0.13 6.73
CA PHE A 289 -3.19 -1.22 5.81
C PHE A 289 -3.10 -0.77 4.35
N SER A 290 -3.50 0.46 4.04
CA SER A 290 -3.43 1.03 2.70
C SER A 290 -1.99 1.33 2.26
N ASN A 291 -1.25 2.13 3.06
CA ASN A 291 0.07 2.62 2.66
C ASN A 291 1.24 1.70 3.04
N GLU A 292 0.97 0.63 3.77
CA GLU A 292 1.96 -0.38 4.22
C GLU A 292 3.15 0.21 5.02
N ALA A 293 3.05 1.42 5.57
CA ALA A 293 4.13 1.98 6.38
C ALA A 293 4.22 1.29 7.74
N GLY A 294 5.38 0.74 8.06
CA GLY A 294 5.58 -0.10 9.24
C GLY A 294 5.44 -1.60 8.97
N LEU A 295 4.87 -2.01 7.82
CA LEU A 295 4.86 -3.40 7.36
C LEU A 295 6.20 -3.83 6.76
N GLY A 296 6.94 -2.90 6.16
CA GLY A 296 8.22 -3.16 5.50
C GLY A 296 8.11 -3.69 4.07
N THR A 297 6.94 -4.12 3.63
CA THR A 297 6.69 -4.78 2.34
C THR A 297 7.09 -3.93 1.14
N GLY A 298 6.65 -2.67 1.07
CA GLY A 298 6.99 -1.75 -0.02
C GLY A 298 8.50 -1.53 -0.18
N SER A 299 9.26 -1.65 0.89
CA SER A 299 10.72 -1.52 0.86
C SER A 299 11.41 -2.62 0.03
N ILE A 300 10.75 -3.78 -0.16
CA ILE A 300 11.24 -4.88 -1.01
C ILE A 300 11.32 -4.45 -2.48
N ALA A 301 10.30 -3.77 -2.99
CA ALA A 301 10.32 -3.24 -4.36
C ALA A 301 11.37 -2.13 -4.52
N HIS A 302 11.44 -1.21 -3.56
CA HIS A 302 12.42 -0.13 -3.58
C HIS A 302 13.87 -0.61 -3.49
N ALA A 303 14.13 -1.73 -2.82
CA ALA A 303 15.47 -2.32 -2.74
C ALA A 303 15.98 -2.80 -4.10
N CYS A 304 15.09 -3.10 -5.04
CA CYS A 304 15.42 -3.49 -6.40
C CYS A 304 15.85 -2.29 -7.30
N ALA A 305 15.82 -1.06 -6.76
CA ALA A 305 16.16 0.15 -7.52
C ALA A 305 17.67 0.24 -7.79
N ASP A 306 18.02 0.48 -9.05
CA ASP A 306 19.39 0.76 -9.48
C ASP A 306 19.81 2.17 -9.03
N THR A 307 20.21 2.28 -7.77
CA THR A 307 20.66 3.55 -7.17
C THR A 307 21.71 3.34 -6.10
N LYS A 308 22.72 4.23 -6.10
CA LYS A 308 23.77 4.29 -5.06
C LYS A 308 23.42 5.28 -3.94
N LYS A 309 22.22 5.87 -3.94
CA LYS A 309 21.82 6.91 -2.99
C LYS A 309 20.57 6.47 -2.19
N PRO A 310 20.75 5.72 -1.08
CA PRO A 310 19.63 5.17 -0.28
C PRO A 310 18.63 6.23 0.15
N VAL A 311 19.11 7.34 0.72
CA VAL A 311 18.26 8.46 1.20
C VAL A 311 17.43 9.07 0.06
N LYS A 312 18.02 9.14 -1.15
CA LYS A 312 17.29 9.65 -2.32
C LYS A 312 16.14 8.73 -2.72
N GLN A 313 16.31 7.42 -2.59
CA GLN A 313 15.22 6.46 -2.78
C GLN A 313 14.22 6.53 -1.63
N GLY A 314 14.66 6.79 -0.40
CA GLY A 314 13.78 7.02 0.74
C GLY A 314 12.74 8.12 0.50
N PHE A 315 13.09 9.19 -0.22
CA PHE A 315 12.11 10.25 -0.58
C PHE A 315 10.98 9.74 -1.48
N PHE A 316 11.20 8.69 -2.27
CA PHE A 316 10.12 8.05 -3.03
C PHE A 316 9.12 7.33 -2.10
N GLY A 317 9.59 6.82 -0.94
CA GLY A 317 8.68 6.27 0.08
C GLY A 317 7.78 7.34 0.72
N ILE A 318 8.25 8.60 0.87
CA ILE A 318 7.40 9.71 1.29
C ILE A 318 6.33 9.98 0.23
N PHE A 319 6.71 10.02 -1.04
CA PHE A 319 5.79 10.21 -2.16
C PHE A 319 4.75 9.10 -2.24
N GLU A 320 5.16 7.84 -2.05
CA GLU A 320 4.28 6.68 -2.06
C GLU A 320 3.16 6.82 -1.04
N VAL A 321 3.48 7.06 0.24
CA VAL A 321 2.48 7.22 1.30
C VAL A 321 1.60 8.45 1.08
N PHE A 322 2.17 9.54 0.58
CA PHE A 322 1.43 10.75 0.25
C PHE A 322 0.38 10.48 -0.84
N VAL A 323 0.77 9.87 -1.95
CA VAL A 323 -0.16 9.57 -3.05
C VAL A 323 -1.22 8.58 -2.62
N ASP A 324 -0.82 7.50 -1.93
CA ASP A 324 -1.73 6.46 -1.48
C ASP A 324 -2.80 7.02 -0.53
N THR A 325 -2.37 7.61 0.59
CA THR A 325 -3.29 7.92 1.68
C THR A 325 -3.78 9.37 1.64
N ILE A 326 -2.87 10.36 1.49
CA ILE A 326 -3.28 11.77 1.52
C ILE A 326 -4.04 12.14 0.25
N VAL A 327 -3.69 11.57 -0.92
CA VAL A 327 -4.40 11.89 -2.16
C VAL A 327 -5.55 10.90 -2.38
N ILE A 328 -5.27 9.62 -2.62
CA ILE A 328 -6.28 8.66 -3.10
C ILE A 328 -7.31 8.33 -2.02
N CYS A 329 -6.89 7.99 -0.79
CA CYS A 329 -7.86 7.70 0.28
C CYS A 329 -8.70 8.94 0.65
N THR A 330 -8.12 10.16 0.64
CA THR A 330 -8.89 11.39 0.87
C THR A 330 -9.93 11.62 -0.22
N LEU A 331 -9.56 11.42 -1.49
CA LEU A 331 -10.50 11.54 -2.59
C LEU A 331 -11.64 10.53 -2.47
N THR A 332 -11.35 9.28 -2.10
CA THR A 332 -12.39 8.27 -1.82
C THR A 332 -13.31 8.72 -0.70
N ALA A 333 -12.76 9.24 0.39
CA ALA A 333 -13.56 9.75 1.51
C ALA A 333 -14.46 10.92 1.07
N LEU A 334 -13.94 11.84 0.24
CA LEU A 334 -14.73 12.95 -0.30
C LEU A 334 -15.79 12.46 -1.28
N VAL A 335 -15.52 11.45 -2.10
CA VAL A 335 -16.55 10.82 -2.95
C VAL A 335 -17.71 10.31 -2.12
N ILE A 336 -17.44 9.61 -1.02
CA ILE A 336 -18.50 9.09 -0.13
C ILE A 336 -19.24 10.22 0.57
N LEU A 337 -18.50 11.14 1.20
CA LEU A 337 -19.09 12.12 2.11
C LEU A 337 -19.72 13.33 1.40
N CYS A 338 -19.18 13.74 0.22
CA CYS A 338 -19.74 14.87 -0.54
C CYS A 338 -20.91 14.48 -1.43
N SER A 339 -21.02 13.20 -1.82
CA SER A 339 -22.07 12.73 -2.75
C SER A 339 -23.47 12.63 -2.12
N GLY A 340 -23.58 12.73 -0.79
CA GLY A 340 -24.84 12.65 -0.06
C GLY A 340 -25.41 11.23 0.07
N VAL A 341 -24.62 10.18 -0.26
CA VAL A 341 -25.04 8.80 -0.04
C VAL A 341 -25.20 8.51 1.45
N SER A 342 -26.24 7.75 1.80
CA SER A 342 -26.45 7.31 3.18
C SER A 342 -25.36 6.33 3.60
N VAL A 343 -24.70 6.62 4.70
CA VAL A 343 -23.70 5.73 5.31
C VAL A 343 -24.37 5.00 6.48
N GLY A 344 -24.41 3.67 6.43
CA GLY A 344 -24.85 2.82 7.54
C GLY A 344 -23.76 2.79 8.63
N TYR A 345 -23.73 3.81 9.49
CA TYR A 345 -22.74 3.86 10.57
C TYR A 345 -22.94 2.71 11.57
N GLY A 346 -21.84 2.07 11.95
CA GLY A 346 -21.82 0.90 12.81
C GLY A 346 -21.88 -0.43 12.06
N GLU A 347 -22.20 -0.42 10.77
CA GLU A 347 -22.25 -1.61 9.92
C GLU A 347 -21.02 -1.71 9.02
N ALA A 348 -20.64 -2.94 8.66
CA ALA A 348 -19.50 -3.13 7.74
C ALA A 348 -19.90 -2.67 6.34
N ALA A 349 -19.04 -1.86 5.71
CA ALA A 349 -19.16 -1.45 4.32
C ALA A 349 -17.88 -1.75 3.55
N GLY A 350 -18.04 -1.99 2.27
CA GLY A 350 -16.95 -2.25 1.33
C GLY A 350 -16.92 -1.28 0.16
N ALA A 351 -16.45 -1.74 -0.99
CA ALA A 351 -16.33 -0.92 -2.20
C ALA A 351 -17.68 -0.40 -2.72
N GLU A 352 -18.77 -1.10 -2.42
CA GLU A 352 -20.14 -0.74 -2.82
C GLU A 352 -20.54 0.64 -2.34
N LEU A 353 -20.11 1.06 -1.14
CA LEU A 353 -20.38 2.40 -0.62
C LEU A 353 -19.68 3.48 -1.46
N THR A 354 -18.45 3.25 -1.86
CA THR A 354 -17.71 4.16 -2.75
C THR A 354 -18.33 4.19 -4.15
N ILE A 355 -18.71 3.03 -4.68
CA ILE A 355 -19.40 2.93 -5.98
C ILE A 355 -20.72 3.69 -5.97
N SER A 356 -21.48 3.58 -4.88
CA SER A 356 -22.73 4.36 -4.68
C SER A 356 -22.46 5.87 -4.70
N GLY A 357 -21.34 6.32 -4.11
CA GLY A 357 -20.92 7.72 -4.18
C GLY A 357 -20.62 8.21 -5.60
N PHE A 358 -19.98 7.39 -6.42
CA PHE A 358 -19.80 7.69 -7.85
C PHE A 358 -21.12 7.67 -8.59
N THR A 359 -21.95 6.66 -8.38
CA THR A 359 -23.22 6.46 -9.09
C THR A 359 -24.20 7.58 -8.79
N SER A 360 -24.27 8.11 -7.55
CA SER A 360 -25.14 9.23 -7.21
C SER A 360 -24.82 10.51 -7.98
N THR A 361 -23.55 10.69 -8.37
CA THR A 361 -23.10 11.88 -9.11
C THR A 361 -23.16 11.69 -10.63
N TYR A 362 -22.72 10.54 -11.12
CA TYR A 362 -22.56 10.29 -12.57
C TYR A 362 -23.68 9.45 -13.19
N GLY A 363 -24.51 8.81 -12.37
CA GLY A 363 -25.51 7.84 -12.85
C GLY A 363 -24.94 6.44 -13.06
N GLY A 364 -25.80 5.49 -13.48
CA GLY A 364 -25.48 4.05 -13.53
C GLY A 364 -24.33 3.65 -14.46
N TRP A 365 -24.07 4.43 -15.52
CA TRP A 365 -23.01 4.13 -16.47
C TRP A 365 -21.59 4.11 -15.86
N VAL A 366 -21.39 4.82 -14.74
CA VAL A 366 -20.10 4.87 -14.04
C VAL A 366 -19.71 3.52 -13.46
N SER A 367 -20.66 2.59 -13.30
CA SER A 367 -20.40 1.23 -12.81
C SER A 367 -19.35 0.48 -13.64
N ILE A 368 -19.31 0.72 -14.96
CA ILE A 368 -18.28 0.15 -15.85
C ILE A 368 -16.90 0.73 -15.48
N PHE A 369 -16.81 2.06 -15.32
CA PHE A 369 -15.54 2.70 -14.97
C PHE A 369 -15.03 2.30 -13.62
N THR A 370 -15.91 2.18 -12.61
CA THR A 370 -15.52 1.72 -11.27
C THR A 370 -15.07 0.26 -11.30
N ALA A 371 -15.73 -0.61 -12.08
CA ALA A 371 -15.30 -1.98 -12.27
C ALA A 371 -13.91 -2.05 -12.92
N VAL A 372 -13.66 -1.27 -13.99
CA VAL A 372 -12.33 -1.18 -14.62
C VAL A 372 -11.28 -0.67 -13.64
N ALA A 373 -11.59 0.37 -12.87
CA ALA A 373 -10.68 0.90 -11.85
C ALA A 373 -10.33 -0.17 -10.79
N MET A 374 -11.34 -0.88 -10.28
CA MET A 374 -11.15 -1.96 -9.30
C MET A 374 -10.32 -3.11 -9.88
N CYS A 375 -10.56 -3.48 -11.15
CA CYS A 375 -9.75 -4.49 -11.83
C CYS A 375 -8.29 -4.04 -11.95
N CYS A 376 -8.02 -2.80 -12.34
CA CYS A 376 -6.66 -2.26 -12.43
C CYS A 376 -5.97 -2.24 -11.06
N PHE A 377 -6.65 -1.77 -10.02
CA PHE A 377 -6.12 -1.70 -8.65
C PHE A 377 -5.81 -3.08 -8.09
N ALA A 378 -6.77 -4.00 -8.18
CA ALA A 378 -6.59 -5.36 -7.69
C ALA A 378 -5.50 -6.10 -8.48
N PHE A 379 -5.48 -5.98 -9.80
CA PHE A 379 -4.48 -6.64 -10.64
C PHE A 379 -3.07 -6.10 -10.38
N SER A 380 -2.90 -4.77 -10.24
CA SER A 380 -1.61 -4.19 -9.89
C SER A 380 -1.12 -4.69 -8.53
N THR A 381 -2.03 -4.80 -7.55
CA THR A 381 -1.71 -5.34 -6.21
C THR A 381 -1.23 -6.79 -6.30
N ILE A 382 -1.88 -7.65 -7.09
CA ILE A 382 -1.44 -9.04 -7.31
C ILE A 382 0.01 -9.08 -7.84
N ILE A 383 0.34 -8.23 -8.79
CA ILE A 383 1.69 -8.20 -9.39
C ILE A 383 2.73 -7.68 -8.38
N GLY A 384 2.44 -6.63 -7.64
CA GLY A 384 3.32 -6.08 -6.60
C GLY A 384 3.59 -7.08 -5.47
N TRP A 385 2.54 -7.68 -4.93
CA TRP A 385 2.64 -8.70 -3.90
C TRP A 385 3.28 -10.00 -4.39
N GLY A 386 3.13 -10.34 -5.68
CA GLY A 386 3.84 -11.45 -6.32
C GLY A 386 5.36 -11.28 -6.26
N LEU A 387 5.88 -10.04 -6.43
CA LEU A 387 7.28 -9.74 -6.21
C LEU A 387 7.67 -9.92 -4.73
N TYR A 388 6.86 -9.40 -3.80
CA TYR A 388 7.16 -9.51 -2.36
C TYR A 388 7.24 -10.97 -1.92
N GLY A 389 6.27 -11.80 -2.32
CA GLY A 389 6.28 -13.24 -2.04
C GLY A 389 7.48 -13.95 -2.64
N THR A 390 7.83 -13.63 -3.89
CA THR A 390 9.01 -14.19 -4.56
C THR A 390 10.29 -13.87 -3.78
N ARG A 391 10.45 -12.65 -3.28
CA ARG A 391 11.64 -12.26 -2.49
C ARG A 391 11.64 -12.89 -1.09
N CYS A 392 10.47 -13.08 -0.48
CA CYS A 392 10.36 -13.78 0.81
C CYS A 392 10.69 -15.28 0.67
N ILE A 393 10.15 -15.96 -0.33
CA ILE A 393 10.45 -17.40 -0.55
C ILE A 393 11.90 -17.62 -0.96
N GLU A 394 12.45 -16.70 -1.74
CA GLU A 394 13.86 -16.71 -2.14
C GLU A 394 14.79 -16.61 -0.93
N PHE A 395 14.47 -15.72 0.03
CA PHE A 395 15.26 -15.58 1.26
C PHE A 395 15.26 -16.87 2.10
N LEU A 396 14.13 -17.59 2.15
CA LEU A 396 13.98 -18.80 2.93
C LEU A 396 14.64 -20.03 2.27
N PHE A 397 14.48 -20.19 0.95
CA PHE A 397 14.81 -21.43 0.23
C PHE A 397 15.73 -21.23 -0.98
N GLY A 398 16.17 -19.99 -1.21
CA GLY A 398 17.06 -19.65 -2.33
C GLY A 398 16.31 -19.47 -3.66
N THR A 399 17.07 -19.05 -4.69
CA THR A 399 16.51 -18.64 -6.00
C THR A 399 15.80 -19.75 -6.76
N LYS A 400 16.11 -21.03 -6.46
CA LYS A 400 15.46 -22.19 -7.10
C LYS A 400 13.97 -22.30 -6.74
N ALA A 401 13.56 -21.76 -5.59
CA ALA A 401 12.17 -21.75 -5.16
C ALA A 401 11.29 -20.72 -5.89
N ASN A 402 11.87 -19.74 -6.58
CA ASN A 402 11.13 -18.65 -7.20
C ASN A 402 10.14 -19.12 -8.26
N LYS A 403 10.58 -19.97 -9.21
CA LYS A 403 9.70 -20.45 -10.29
C LYS A 403 8.53 -21.30 -9.79
N PRO A 404 8.75 -22.35 -8.95
CA PRO A 404 7.64 -23.09 -8.34
C PRO A 404 6.66 -22.19 -7.58
N PHE A 405 7.18 -21.25 -6.79
CA PHE A 405 6.34 -20.28 -6.07
C PHE A 405 5.48 -19.44 -7.01
N MET A 406 6.05 -18.87 -8.06
CA MET A 406 5.33 -18.05 -9.04
C MET A 406 4.20 -18.82 -9.72
N VAL A 407 4.42 -20.10 -10.03
CA VAL A 407 3.38 -20.97 -10.62
C VAL A 407 2.26 -21.21 -9.62
N VAL A 408 2.58 -21.63 -8.38
CA VAL A 408 1.58 -21.84 -7.32
C VAL A 408 0.82 -20.55 -7.02
N TYR A 409 1.53 -19.44 -6.88
CA TYR A 409 0.93 -18.10 -6.66
C TYR A 409 -0.06 -17.74 -7.78
N SER A 410 0.29 -17.98 -9.03
CA SER A 410 -0.60 -17.71 -10.17
C SER A 410 -1.85 -18.60 -10.15
N LEU A 411 -1.73 -19.86 -9.79
CA LEU A 411 -2.87 -20.79 -9.71
C LEU A 411 -3.84 -20.43 -8.58
N VAL A 412 -3.38 -19.80 -7.50
CA VAL A 412 -4.24 -19.30 -6.42
C VAL A 412 -5.26 -18.28 -6.91
N ALA A 413 -5.02 -17.60 -8.02
CA ALA A 413 -6.02 -16.74 -8.64
C ALA A 413 -7.32 -17.47 -9.00
N ILE A 414 -7.25 -18.75 -9.42
CA ILE A 414 -8.43 -19.55 -9.71
C ILE A 414 -9.24 -19.81 -8.42
N VAL A 415 -8.54 -20.07 -7.31
CA VAL A 415 -9.17 -20.24 -6.00
C VAL A 415 -9.85 -18.95 -5.55
N GLY A 416 -9.17 -17.79 -5.71
CA GLY A 416 -9.71 -16.47 -5.38
C GLY A 416 -10.97 -16.11 -6.18
N ALA A 417 -11.04 -16.58 -7.44
CA ALA A 417 -12.18 -16.33 -8.32
C ALA A 417 -13.42 -17.18 -7.98
N THR A 418 -13.24 -18.37 -7.39
CA THR A 418 -14.28 -19.40 -7.29
C THR A 418 -14.75 -19.72 -5.87
N MET A 419 -14.00 -19.30 -4.84
CA MET A 419 -14.28 -19.67 -3.45
C MET A 419 -14.73 -18.49 -2.59
N ASN A 420 -15.54 -18.78 -1.58
CA ASN A 420 -15.82 -17.83 -0.51
C ASN A 420 -14.60 -17.73 0.43
N LEU A 421 -14.01 -16.55 0.53
CA LEU A 421 -12.71 -16.33 1.17
C LEU A 421 -12.78 -15.85 2.63
N GLY A 422 -13.93 -15.82 3.29
CA GLY A 422 -14.13 -15.16 4.59
C GLY A 422 -13.03 -15.47 5.63
N LEU A 423 -12.83 -16.74 5.98
CA LEU A 423 -11.80 -17.13 6.94
C LEU A 423 -10.38 -16.97 6.38
N MET A 424 -10.17 -17.29 5.11
CA MET A 424 -8.86 -17.14 4.46
C MET A 424 -8.42 -15.65 4.42
N TRP A 425 -9.37 -14.74 4.18
CA TRP A 425 -9.12 -13.30 4.28
C TRP A 425 -8.64 -12.91 5.67
N SER A 426 -9.40 -13.30 6.70
CA SER A 426 -9.07 -12.96 8.09
C SER A 426 -7.71 -13.50 8.52
N ILE A 427 -7.37 -14.73 8.14
CA ILE A 427 -6.05 -15.33 8.40
C ILE A 427 -4.94 -14.55 7.68
N ALA A 428 -5.12 -14.22 6.41
CA ALA A 428 -4.13 -13.47 5.64
C ALA A 428 -3.91 -12.06 6.20
N GLU A 429 -4.98 -11.38 6.65
CA GLU A 429 -4.90 -10.09 7.32
C GLU A 429 -4.13 -10.19 8.65
N THR A 430 -4.28 -11.28 9.38
CA THR A 430 -3.52 -11.55 10.61
C THR A 430 -2.03 -11.71 10.32
N PHE A 431 -1.65 -12.50 9.34
CA PHE A 431 -0.23 -12.65 8.96
C PHE A 431 0.36 -11.35 8.41
N ASN A 432 -0.42 -10.57 7.69
CA ASN A 432 -0.01 -9.24 7.24
C ASN A 432 0.32 -8.33 8.44
N GLY A 433 -0.53 -8.31 9.45
CA GLY A 433 -0.27 -7.58 10.69
C GLY A 433 0.95 -8.10 11.45
N LEU A 434 1.17 -9.42 11.49
CA LEU A 434 2.33 -10.03 12.15
C LEU A 434 3.67 -9.62 11.54
N MET A 435 3.73 -9.24 10.26
CA MET A 435 4.95 -8.73 9.62
C MET A 435 5.42 -7.41 10.23
N VAL A 436 4.52 -6.63 10.82
CA VAL A 436 4.84 -5.36 11.50
C VAL A 436 5.86 -5.57 12.60
N ILE A 437 5.73 -6.63 13.40
CA ILE A 437 6.56 -6.88 14.59
C ILE A 437 8.05 -6.98 14.23
N PRO A 438 8.51 -7.93 13.41
CA PRO A 438 9.92 -8.04 13.07
C PRO A 438 10.44 -6.79 12.34
N ASN A 439 9.60 -6.16 11.51
CA ASN A 439 9.98 -4.96 10.80
C ASN A 439 10.21 -3.76 11.72
N LEU A 440 9.26 -3.44 12.59
CA LEU A 440 9.39 -2.29 13.50
C LEU A 440 10.54 -2.44 14.50
N ILE A 441 10.79 -3.67 15.01
CA ILE A 441 11.96 -3.95 15.85
C ILE A 441 13.24 -3.61 15.08
N ALA A 442 13.35 -4.06 13.84
CA ALA A 442 14.53 -3.80 13.02
C ALA A 442 14.72 -2.31 12.71
N VAL A 443 13.66 -1.62 12.29
CA VAL A 443 13.70 -0.19 11.97
C VAL A 443 14.05 0.63 13.22
N PHE A 444 13.50 0.28 14.38
CA PHE A 444 13.84 0.90 15.66
C PHE A 444 15.32 0.75 15.98
N LEU A 445 15.85 -0.47 15.93
CA LEU A 445 17.26 -0.77 16.21
C LEU A 445 18.20 -0.11 15.21
N LEU A 446 17.82 -0.04 13.93
CA LEU A 446 18.59 0.56 12.85
C LEU A 446 18.32 2.07 12.67
N SER A 447 17.50 2.68 13.51
CA SER A 447 17.18 4.11 13.42
C SER A 447 18.40 5.03 13.46
N GLY A 448 19.47 4.61 14.16
CA GLY A 448 20.77 5.31 14.19
C GLY A 448 21.47 5.32 12.81
N VAL A 449 21.35 4.22 12.05
CA VAL A 449 21.88 4.11 10.70
C VAL A 449 21.13 5.07 9.77
N VAL A 450 19.79 5.12 9.86
CA VAL A 450 18.97 6.06 9.07
C VAL A 450 19.41 7.50 9.32
N VAL A 451 19.55 7.90 10.60
CA VAL A 451 19.97 9.26 10.99
C VAL A 451 21.35 9.60 10.42
N LYS A 452 22.30 8.66 10.51
CA LYS A 452 23.65 8.84 9.94
C LYS A 452 23.58 9.07 8.44
N LEU A 453 22.90 8.21 7.70
CA LEU A 453 22.74 8.32 6.24
C LEU A 453 22.08 9.64 5.82
N VAL A 454 21.05 10.08 6.57
CA VAL A 454 20.38 11.36 6.31
C VAL A 454 21.32 12.53 6.52
N LYS A 455 22.12 12.56 7.60
CA LYS A 455 23.08 13.62 7.88
C LYS A 455 24.14 13.69 6.79
N GLU A 456 24.72 12.58 6.39
CA GLU A 456 25.72 12.48 5.31
C GLU A 456 25.15 12.96 3.97
N TYR A 457 23.94 12.56 3.64
CA TYR A 457 23.28 12.96 2.40
C TYR A 457 23.03 14.48 2.35
N LEU A 458 22.50 15.05 3.44
CA LEU A 458 22.20 16.49 3.50
C LEU A 458 23.45 17.34 3.52
N ALA A 459 24.54 16.89 4.14
CA ALA A 459 25.85 17.57 4.10
C ALA A 459 26.43 17.58 2.70
N GLY A 460 26.35 16.45 1.98
CA GLY A 460 26.81 16.37 0.58
C GLY A 460 26.01 17.22 -0.40
N GLU A 461 24.68 17.35 -0.20
CA GLU A 461 23.85 18.24 -1.00
C GLU A 461 24.13 19.73 -0.70
N GLY A 462 24.40 20.08 0.55
CA GLY A 462 24.83 21.44 0.93
C GLY A 462 26.11 21.86 0.24
N ALA A 463 27.13 20.99 0.24
CA ALA A 463 28.38 21.25 -0.43
C ALA A 463 28.24 21.40 -1.97
N ALA A 464 27.39 20.56 -2.59
CA ALA A 464 27.12 20.66 -4.03
C ALA A 464 26.35 21.94 -4.41
N SER A 465 25.45 22.40 -3.55
CA SER A 465 24.74 23.67 -3.75
C SER A 465 25.66 24.89 -3.67
N THR A 466 26.58 24.90 -2.70
CA THR A 466 27.56 25.97 -2.54
C THR A 466 28.50 26.07 -3.74
N LEU A 467 28.97 24.91 -4.26
CA LEU A 467 29.81 24.84 -5.46
C LEU A 467 29.07 25.30 -6.72
N LYS A 468 27.78 25.08 -6.81
CA LYS A 468 27.00 25.54 -7.96
C LYS A 468 26.79 27.04 -7.93
N ASN A 469 26.48 27.61 -6.76
CA ASN A 469 26.30 29.04 -6.60
C ASN A 469 27.61 29.80 -6.88
N SER A 470 28.74 29.31 -6.38
CA SER A 470 30.04 29.91 -6.67
C SER A 470 30.44 29.87 -8.17
N ARG A 471 30.04 28.80 -8.88
CA ARG A 471 30.26 28.71 -10.36
C ARG A 471 29.31 29.62 -11.15
N GLU A 472 28.12 29.89 -10.66
CA GLU A 472 27.17 30.83 -11.27
C GLU A 472 27.59 32.29 -11.02
N GLU A 473 28.14 32.58 -9.84
CA GLU A 473 28.74 33.90 -9.54
C GLU A 473 30.00 34.15 -10.39
N THR A 474 30.90 33.16 -10.52
CA THR A 474 32.09 33.29 -11.36
C THR A 474 31.80 33.43 -12.86
N LYS A 475 30.60 33.06 -13.31
CA LYS A 475 30.15 33.27 -14.70
C LYS A 475 29.43 34.58 -14.91
N ARG A 476 29.09 35.33 -13.87
CA ARG A 476 28.45 36.67 -13.90
C ARG A 476 29.44 37.82 -13.71
N THR A 477 30.63 37.49 -13.23
CA THR A 477 31.84 38.36 -13.24
C THR A 477 32.69 38.11 -14.47
#